data_47cbd58021a345980f6af2aeeb126ed0
#
_entry.id   47cbd58021a345980f6af2aeeb126ed0
#
_cell.length_a   1.000
_cell.length_b   1.000
_cell.length_c   1.000
_cell.angle_alpha   90.00
_cell.angle_beta   90.00
_cell.angle_gamma   90.00
#
_symmetry.space_group_name_H-M   'P 1'
#
loop_
_entity.id
_entity.type
_entity.pdbx_description
1 polymer ?
#
loop_
_entity_poly.entity_id
_entity_poly.type
_entity_poly.pdbx_seq_one_letter_code
_entity_poly.pdbx_strand_id
1 'polypeptide(L)'
;MKDLATFQDAFQRAVIDGDEDVLPDIAENAKEDRRVLLGVYRNAYVLRLIEFLANDYDKLHGVLGDDRFDEMARAYVKAYPSHSRNARWFGLKLPEFLKETQPYSAEPLLADMAGIERALADVFDAEDAPVLSLEDLTAIAPDDWPGLTFSPHPATRRLDITTNADEIWRALHNAKEPPEPEKPDEPRRVIAYRDDGMATFRVMAADEAMMWDEAANGVTFSVLCEMVAMFAGEDEAPARAAGYLQGWLGSGMLANS
;
A
#
# COMPACT_ATOMS: atom_id res chain seq x y z
N MET A 1 16.37 -32.38 -28.09
CA MET A 1 15.19 -31.93 -27.33
C MET A 1 15.74 -31.18 -26.13
N LYS A 2 15.40 -29.91 -25.97
CA LYS A 2 15.79 -29.13 -24.77
C LYS A 2 15.17 -29.82 -23.56
N ASP A 3 15.85 -29.79 -22.40
CA ASP A 3 15.21 -30.23 -21.17
C ASP A 3 14.06 -29.27 -20.78
N LEU A 4 13.18 -29.72 -19.89
CA LEU A 4 11.97 -28.97 -19.53
C LEU A 4 12.29 -27.60 -18.91
N ALA A 5 13.33 -27.50 -18.08
CA ALA A 5 13.73 -26.26 -17.44
C ALA A 5 14.19 -25.23 -18.47
N THR A 6 15.08 -25.64 -19.40
CA THR A 6 15.54 -24.79 -20.51
C THR A 6 14.39 -24.32 -21.40
N PHE A 7 13.40 -25.19 -21.65
CA PHE A 7 12.20 -24.77 -22.41
C PHE A 7 11.36 -23.77 -21.64
N GLN A 8 11.11 -23.99 -20.34
CA GLN A 8 10.34 -23.07 -19.48
C GLN A 8 11.00 -21.70 -19.40
N ASP A 9 12.32 -21.63 -19.22
CA ASP A 9 13.07 -20.37 -19.18
C ASP A 9 12.99 -19.61 -20.51
N ALA A 10 13.14 -20.32 -21.64
CA ALA A 10 13.00 -19.72 -22.97
C ALA A 10 11.56 -19.21 -23.22
N PHE A 11 10.56 -19.97 -22.77
CA PHE A 11 9.17 -19.57 -22.90
C PHE A 11 8.84 -18.35 -22.03
N GLN A 12 9.35 -18.30 -20.81
CA GLN A 12 9.19 -17.14 -19.91
C GLN A 12 9.81 -15.88 -20.53
N ARG A 13 11.05 -15.93 -21.01
CA ARG A 13 11.68 -14.82 -21.74
C ARG A 13 10.87 -14.40 -22.97
N ALA A 14 10.35 -15.36 -23.69
CA ALA A 14 9.51 -15.08 -24.83
C ALA A 14 8.25 -14.31 -24.46
N VAL A 15 7.61 -14.64 -23.33
CA VAL A 15 6.39 -13.98 -22.88
C VAL A 15 6.69 -12.61 -22.30
N ILE A 16 7.74 -12.47 -21.47
CA ILE A 16 8.05 -11.23 -20.72
C ILE A 16 8.85 -10.25 -21.59
N ASP A 17 9.94 -10.71 -22.21
CA ASP A 17 10.93 -9.86 -22.87
C ASP A 17 10.73 -9.76 -24.39
N GLY A 18 9.85 -10.57 -24.95
CA GLY A 18 9.60 -10.61 -26.38
C GLY A 18 10.58 -11.46 -27.18
N ASP A 19 11.41 -12.28 -26.51
CA ASP A 19 12.32 -13.22 -27.15
C ASP A 19 11.58 -14.21 -28.06
N GLU A 20 12.18 -14.59 -29.17
CA GLU A 20 11.63 -15.54 -30.13
C GLU A 20 12.35 -16.89 -30.16
N ASP A 21 13.38 -17.11 -29.35
CA ASP A 21 14.19 -18.32 -29.31
C ASP A 21 13.41 -19.60 -29.00
N VAL A 22 12.21 -19.45 -28.43
CA VAL A 22 11.29 -20.58 -28.13
C VAL A 22 10.47 -21.02 -29.33
N LEU A 23 10.34 -20.20 -30.38
CA LEU A 23 9.45 -20.50 -31.53
C LEU A 23 9.68 -21.88 -32.14
N PRO A 24 10.91 -22.39 -32.35
CA PRO A 24 11.14 -23.73 -32.91
C PRO A 24 10.56 -24.86 -32.05
N ASP A 25 10.43 -24.61 -30.71
CA ASP A 25 9.96 -25.62 -29.76
C ASP A 25 8.42 -25.58 -29.56
N ILE A 26 7.73 -24.58 -30.12
CA ILE A 26 6.27 -24.47 -30.09
C ILE A 26 5.71 -25.38 -31.17
N ALA A 27 4.75 -26.25 -30.81
CA ALA A 27 4.10 -27.13 -31.73
C ALA A 27 3.32 -26.34 -32.82
N GLU A 28 3.49 -26.72 -34.05
CA GLU A 28 2.67 -26.21 -35.14
C GLU A 28 1.25 -26.75 -35.03
N ASN A 29 0.29 -25.91 -35.37
CA ASN A 29 -1.05 -26.37 -35.63
C ASN A 29 -1.43 -25.98 -37.05
N ALA A 30 -2.42 -26.72 -37.65
CA ALA A 30 -2.82 -26.55 -39.05
C ALA A 30 -3.54 -25.21 -39.35
N LYS A 31 -3.80 -24.39 -38.32
CA LYS A 31 -4.62 -23.18 -38.44
C LYS A 31 -3.83 -21.89 -38.20
N GLU A 32 -2.81 -21.91 -37.33
CA GLU A 32 -2.14 -20.69 -36.87
C GLU A 32 -0.60 -20.83 -36.82
N ASP A 33 0.08 -19.78 -37.22
CA ASP A 33 1.55 -19.64 -37.08
C ASP A 33 1.98 -19.65 -35.61
N ARG A 34 3.17 -20.17 -35.32
CA ARG A 34 3.77 -20.23 -33.99
C ARG A 34 3.89 -18.85 -33.33
N ARG A 35 4.17 -17.79 -34.12
CA ARG A 35 4.22 -16.42 -33.63
C ARG A 35 2.86 -15.92 -33.19
N VAL A 36 1.80 -16.26 -33.94
CA VAL A 36 0.44 -15.92 -33.55
C VAL A 36 0.07 -16.60 -32.24
N LEU A 37 0.39 -17.89 -32.10
CA LEU A 37 0.16 -18.65 -30.86
C LEU A 37 0.92 -18.03 -29.67
N LEU A 38 2.20 -17.70 -29.84
CA LEU A 38 3.00 -17.03 -28.80
C LEU A 38 2.42 -15.65 -28.47
N GLY A 39 1.97 -14.90 -29.48
CA GLY A 39 1.30 -13.61 -29.31
C GLY A 39 0.03 -13.69 -28.47
N VAL A 40 -0.75 -14.76 -28.60
CA VAL A 40 -1.94 -15.02 -27.75
C VAL A 40 -1.52 -15.17 -26.28
N TYR A 41 -0.45 -15.92 -25.99
CA TYR A 41 0.04 -16.10 -24.63
C TYR A 41 0.58 -14.79 -24.04
N ARG A 42 1.35 -14.00 -24.83
CA ARG A 42 1.85 -12.67 -24.40
C ARG A 42 0.69 -11.74 -24.04
N ASN A 43 -0.30 -11.68 -24.91
CA ASN A 43 -1.47 -10.84 -24.65
C ASN A 43 -2.27 -11.32 -23.44
N ALA A 44 -2.50 -12.63 -23.31
CA ALA A 44 -3.18 -13.20 -22.15
C ALA A 44 -2.42 -12.92 -20.83
N TYR A 45 -1.08 -12.97 -20.84
CA TYR A 45 -0.26 -12.64 -19.70
C TYR A 45 -0.44 -11.17 -19.28
N VAL A 46 -0.35 -10.24 -20.23
CA VAL A 46 -0.55 -8.80 -19.96
C VAL A 46 -1.95 -8.54 -19.42
N LEU A 47 -2.99 -9.09 -20.07
CA LEU A 47 -4.38 -8.92 -19.63
C LEU A 47 -4.60 -9.48 -18.21
N ARG A 48 -3.97 -10.59 -17.86
CA ARG A 48 -4.04 -11.16 -16.52
C ARG A 48 -3.41 -10.23 -15.47
N LEU A 49 -2.28 -9.61 -15.79
CA LEU A 49 -1.65 -8.64 -14.89
C LEU A 49 -2.49 -7.38 -14.72
N ILE A 50 -3.13 -6.89 -15.78
CA ILE A 50 -4.08 -5.78 -15.72
C ILE A 50 -5.28 -6.13 -14.84
N GLU A 51 -5.82 -7.34 -14.97
CA GLU A 51 -6.92 -7.83 -14.13
C GLU A 51 -6.54 -7.84 -12.63
N PHE A 52 -5.32 -8.28 -12.29
CA PHE A 52 -4.81 -8.21 -10.92
C PHE A 52 -4.71 -6.77 -10.42
N LEU A 53 -4.19 -5.85 -11.23
CA LEU A 53 -4.14 -4.44 -10.86
C LEU A 53 -5.53 -3.84 -10.66
N ALA A 54 -6.49 -4.17 -11.52
CA ALA A 54 -7.86 -3.69 -11.41
C ALA A 54 -8.57 -4.19 -10.14
N ASN A 55 -8.23 -5.41 -9.68
CA ASN A 55 -8.75 -5.97 -8.44
C ASN A 55 -8.08 -5.37 -7.20
N ASP A 56 -6.76 -5.13 -7.25
CA ASP A 56 -5.99 -4.59 -6.12
C ASP A 56 -6.18 -3.08 -5.95
N TYR A 57 -6.54 -2.36 -7.02
CA TYR A 57 -6.68 -0.91 -7.11
C TYR A 57 -8.05 -0.49 -7.67
N ASP A 58 -9.12 -1.04 -7.09
CA ASP A 58 -10.47 -0.88 -7.63
C ASP A 58 -11.02 0.56 -7.53
N LYS A 59 -10.61 1.34 -6.50
CA LYS A 59 -11.04 2.73 -6.35
C LYS A 59 -10.24 3.66 -7.27
N LEU A 60 -8.94 3.38 -7.46
CA LEU A 60 -8.14 4.05 -8.48
C LEU A 60 -8.71 3.78 -9.88
N HIS A 61 -9.11 2.54 -10.16
CA HIS A 61 -9.80 2.18 -11.41
C HIS A 61 -11.09 3.00 -11.57
N GLY A 62 -11.88 3.10 -10.49
CA GLY A 62 -13.09 3.92 -10.50
C GLY A 62 -12.85 5.41 -10.79
N VAL A 63 -11.73 5.97 -10.32
CA VAL A 63 -11.33 7.38 -10.60
C VAL A 63 -10.89 7.56 -12.05
N LEU A 64 -10.12 6.61 -12.60
CA LEU A 64 -9.60 6.69 -13.97
C LEU A 64 -10.66 6.35 -15.03
N GLY A 65 -11.57 5.44 -14.72
CA GLY A 65 -12.42 4.77 -15.69
C GLY A 65 -11.65 3.74 -16.53
N ASP A 66 -12.36 2.89 -17.26
CA ASP A 66 -11.82 1.70 -17.92
C ASP A 66 -10.69 2.01 -18.90
N ASP A 67 -10.89 2.98 -19.80
CA ASP A 67 -9.92 3.29 -20.86
C ASP A 67 -8.59 3.81 -20.31
N ARG A 68 -8.64 4.80 -19.39
CA ARG A 68 -7.43 5.37 -18.79
C ARG A 68 -6.73 4.37 -17.87
N PHE A 69 -7.50 3.54 -17.18
CA PHE A 69 -6.92 2.49 -16.33
C PHE A 69 -6.19 1.45 -17.16
N ASP A 70 -6.76 0.95 -18.28
CA ASP A 70 -6.09 0.00 -19.18
C ASP A 70 -4.79 0.60 -19.76
N GLU A 71 -4.83 1.87 -20.20
CA GLU A 71 -3.64 2.58 -20.69
C GLU A 71 -2.53 2.65 -19.61
N MET A 72 -2.90 3.08 -18.41
CA MET A 72 -1.99 3.17 -17.26
C MET A 72 -1.42 1.81 -16.89
N ALA A 73 -2.27 0.78 -16.79
CA ALA A 73 -1.87 -0.56 -16.39
C ALA A 73 -0.91 -1.19 -17.43
N ARG A 74 -1.15 -1.00 -18.74
CA ARG A 74 -0.22 -1.43 -19.79
C ARG A 74 1.13 -0.73 -19.69
N ALA A 75 1.14 0.57 -19.41
CA ALA A 75 2.37 1.32 -19.20
C ALA A 75 3.14 0.80 -18.00
N TYR A 76 2.43 0.50 -16.88
CA TYR A 76 3.02 -0.09 -15.69
C TYR A 76 3.60 -1.49 -15.94
N VAL A 77 2.83 -2.39 -16.58
CA VAL A 77 3.30 -3.76 -16.94
C VAL A 77 4.58 -3.70 -17.76
N LYS A 78 4.69 -2.74 -18.67
CA LYS A 78 5.89 -2.54 -19.50
C LYS A 78 7.09 -2.01 -18.69
N ALA A 79 6.84 -1.08 -17.74
CA ALA A 79 7.89 -0.49 -16.90
C ALA A 79 8.38 -1.45 -15.82
N TYR A 80 7.49 -2.29 -15.29
CA TYR A 80 7.75 -3.22 -14.19
C TYR A 80 7.34 -4.66 -14.56
N PRO A 81 8.13 -5.36 -15.38
CA PRO A 81 7.87 -6.76 -15.69
C PRO A 81 7.80 -7.62 -14.42
N SER A 82 6.87 -8.57 -14.38
CA SER A 82 6.73 -9.42 -13.19
C SER A 82 7.85 -10.47 -13.12
N HIS A 83 8.56 -10.46 -12.00
CA HIS A 83 9.59 -11.46 -11.66
C HIS A 83 9.17 -12.38 -10.51
N SER A 84 7.99 -12.14 -9.94
CA SER A 84 7.44 -12.96 -8.86
C SER A 84 6.43 -13.97 -9.39
N ARG A 85 6.42 -15.17 -8.81
CA ARG A 85 5.37 -16.17 -9.07
C ARG A 85 4.05 -15.82 -8.37
N ASN A 86 4.09 -14.92 -7.40
CA ASN A 86 2.92 -14.45 -6.68
C ASN A 86 2.49 -13.09 -7.23
N ALA A 87 1.34 -13.06 -7.89
CA ALA A 87 0.78 -11.85 -8.49
C ALA A 87 0.41 -10.77 -7.45
N ARG A 88 0.23 -11.16 -6.19
CA ARG A 88 -0.04 -10.26 -5.06
C ARG A 88 0.98 -9.12 -4.92
N TRP A 89 2.22 -9.39 -5.29
CA TRP A 89 3.31 -8.41 -5.22
C TRP A 89 3.51 -7.61 -6.52
N PHE A 90 2.70 -7.87 -7.54
CA PHE A 90 2.88 -7.22 -8.84
C PHE A 90 2.65 -5.71 -8.77
N GLY A 91 1.57 -5.27 -8.11
CA GLY A 91 1.20 -3.86 -8.00
C GLY A 91 2.04 -3.01 -7.01
N LEU A 92 3.05 -3.58 -6.33
CA LEU A 92 3.82 -2.92 -5.27
C LEU A 92 4.36 -1.54 -5.64
N LYS A 93 4.80 -1.37 -6.86
CA LYS A 93 5.45 -0.16 -7.36
C LYS A 93 4.49 0.81 -8.08
N LEU A 94 3.19 0.51 -8.06
CA LEU A 94 2.22 1.35 -8.76
C LEU A 94 2.13 2.77 -8.18
N PRO A 95 2.12 2.99 -6.84
CA PRO A 95 2.12 4.34 -6.28
C PRO A 95 3.35 5.16 -6.70
N GLU A 96 4.55 4.56 -6.68
CA GLU A 96 5.79 5.20 -7.13
C GLU A 96 5.76 5.51 -8.63
N PHE A 97 5.32 4.52 -9.44
CA PHE A 97 5.18 4.71 -10.88
C PHE A 97 4.28 5.90 -11.22
N LEU A 98 3.13 6.01 -10.58
CA LEU A 98 2.18 7.10 -10.79
C LEU A 98 2.76 8.45 -10.35
N LYS A 99 3.54 8.47 -9.29
CA LYS A 99 4.19 9.68 -8.77
C LYS A 99 5.31 10.20 -9.68
N GLU A 100 6.01 9.30 -10.39
CA GLU A 100 7.24 9.64 -11.12
C GLU A 100 7.05 9.67 -12.64
N THR A 101 5.99 9.05 -13.18
CA THR A 101 5.84 8.85 -14.63
C THR A 101 4.79 9.77 -15.23
N GLN A 102 5.17 10.50 -16.28
CA GLN A 102 4.21 11.27 -17.09
C GLN A 102 3.35 10.32 -17.94
N PRO A 103 2.06 10.64 -18.14
CA PRO A 103 1.37 11.86 -17.69
C PRO A 103 0.83 11.79 -16.24
N TYR A 104 0.90 10.66 -15.57
CA TYR A 104 0.24 10.39 -14.28
C TYR A 104 0.75 11.28 -13.15
N SER A 105 2.04 11.62 -13.17
CA SER A 105 2.67 12.51 -12.17
C SER A 105 2.12 13.95 -12.17
N ALA A 106 1.39 14.34 -13.21
CA ALA A 106 0.67 15.60 -13.25
C ALA A 106 -0.63 15.57 -12.43
N GLU A 107 -1.10 14.40 -12.04
CA GLU A 107 -2.32 14.17 -11.25
C GLU A 107 -1.97 13.46 -9.92
N PRO A 108 -1.50 14.17 -8.87
CA PRO A 108 -1.06 13.58 -7.61
C PRO A 108 -2.10 12.68 -6.92
N LEU A 109 -3.39 12.95 -7.16
CA LEU A 109 -4.50 12.12 -6.68
C LEU A 109 -4.32 10.64 -7.02
N LEU A 110 -3.81 10.33 -8.22
CA LEU A 110 -3.66 8.94 -8.66
C LEU A 110 -2.64 8.17 -7.80
N ALA A 111 -1.51 8.81 -7.48
CA ALA A 111 -0.50 8.23 -6.61
C ALA A 111 -0.99 8.10 -5.16
N ASP A 112 -1.74 9.09 -4.65
CA ASP A 112 -2.30 9.09 -3.31
C ASP A 112 -3.38 7.99 -3.17
N MET A 113 -4.27 7.84 -4.15
CA MET A 113 -5.26 6.77 -4.21
C MET A 113 -4.59 5.38 -4.19
N ALA A 114 -3.62 5.18 -5.09
CA ALA A 114 -2.85 3.93 -5.12
C ALA A 114 -2.11 3.68 -3.80
N GLY A 115 -1.58 4.72 -3.16
CA GLY A 115 -0.92 4.63 -1.86
C GLY A 115 -1.83 4.12 -0.76
N ILE A 116 -3.06 4.62 -0.69
CA ILE A 116 -4.07 4.17 0.28
C ILE A 116 -4.43 2.69 0.03
N GLU A 117 -4.74 2.32 -1.23
CA GLU A 117 -5.11 0.94 -1.56
C GLU A 117 -3.97 -0.03 -1.31
N ARG A 118 -2.73 0.38 -1.61
CA ARG A 118 -1.54 -0.42 -1.29
C ARG A 118 -1.37 -0.60 0.22
N ALA A 119 -1.52 0.47 1.01
CA ALA A 119 -1.42 0.40 2.46
C ALA A 119 -2.48 -0.52 3.07
N LEU A 120 -3.73 -0.45 2.61
CA LEU A 120 -4.81 -1.34 3.03
C LEU A 120 -4.49 -2.80 2.71
N ALA A 121 -4.00 -3.05 1.51
CA ALA A 121 -3.59 -4.37 1.09
C ALA A 121 -2.42 -4.92 1.92
N ASP A 122 -1.42 -4.09 2.24
CA ASP A 122 -0.27 -4.47 3.06
C ASP A 122 -0.64 -4.79 4.50
N VAL A 123 -1.58 -4.05 5.10
CA VAL A 123 -2.04 -4.33 6.47
C VAL A 123 -2.94 -5.57 6.52
N PHE A 124 -3.70 -5.85 5.45
CA PHE A 124 -4.50 -7.06 5.36
C PHE A 124 -3.63 -8.33 5.35
N ASP A 125 -2.55 -8.31 4.56
CA ASP A 125 -1.64 -9.46 4.39
C ASP A 125 -0.50 -9.50 5.42
N ALA A 126 -0.40 -8.51 6.31
CA ALA A 126 0.66 -8.46 7.31
C ALA A 126 0.57 -9.66 8.26
N GLU A 127 1.72 -10.10 8.74
CA GLU A 127 1.81 -11.16 9.75
C GLU A 127 1.06 -10.78 11.03
N ASP A 128 0.56 -11.78 11.71
CA ASP A 128 -0.05 -11.61 13.02
C ASP A 128 1.04 -11.47 14.08
N ALA A 129 0.84 -10.54 15.02
CA ALA A 129 1.69 -10.36 16.18
C ALA A 129 0.81 -10.14 17.42
N PRO A 130 1.32 -10.45 18.63
CA PRO A 130 0.63 -10.11 19.87
C PRO A 130 0.41 -8.59 19.95
N VAL A 131 -0.81 -8.18 20.29
CA VAL A 131 -1.18 -6.77 20.44
C VAL A 131 -0.87 -6.33 21.86
N LEU A 132 -0.25 -5.17 22.02
CA LEU A 132 -0.08 -4.52 23.32
C LEU A 132 -1.44 -4.02 23.82
N SER A 133 -1.85 -4.50 25.00
CA SER A 133 -3.14 -4.16 25.59
C SER A 133 -2.98 -3.05 26.67
N LEU A 134 -4.11 -2.42 27.03
CA LEU A 134 -4.14 -1.50 28.18
C LEU A 134 -3.80 -2.22 29.48
N GLU A 135 -4.16 -3.52 29.61
CA GLU A 135 -3.86 -4.32 30.80
C GLU A 135 -2.35 -4.53 30.95
N ASP A 136 -1.63 -4.79 29.85
CA ASP A 136 -0.18 -4.91 29.84
C ASP A 136 0.48 -3.63 30.35
N LEU A 137 0.02 -2.47 29.89
CA LEU A 137 0.55 -1.17 30.34
C LEU A 137 0.23 -0.88 31.81
N THR A 138 -0.96 -1.21 32.29
CA THR A 138 -1.33 -0.98 33.69
C THR A 138 -0.56 -1.88 34.67
N ALA A 139 0.03 -2.97 34.19
CA ALA A 139 0.90 -3.82 34.97
C ALA A 139 2.31 -3.21 35.21
N ILE A 140 2.67 -2.19 34.42
CA ILE A 140 3.97 -1.48 34.53
C ILE A 140 3.92 -0.45 35.66
N ALA A 141 4.95 -0.42 36.50
CA ALA A 141 5.02 0.56 37.57
C ALA A 141 5.05 2.01 37.04
N PRO A 142 4.35 2.96 37.66
CA PRO A 142 4.29 4.34 37.16
C PRO A 142 5.66 5.01 36.97
N ASP A 143 6.64 4.64 37.77
CA ASP A 143 8.01 5.19 37.71
C ASP A 143 8.76 4.73 36.45
N ASP A 144 8.32 3.61 35.80
CA ASP A 144 8.94 3.08 34.60
C ASP A 144 8.31 3.64 33.29
N TRP A 145 7.14 4.29 33.39
CA TRP A 145 6.42 4.84 32.23
C TRP A 145 7.23 5.83 31.40
N PRO A 146 8.03 6.73 31.98
CA PRO A 146 8.85 7.67 31.19
C PRO A 146 9.80 6.98 30.21
N GLY A 147 10.29 5.79 30.57
CA GLY A 147 11.23 5.02 29.76
C GLY A 147 10.59 4.06 28.74
N LEU A 148 9.26 3.96 28.69
CA LEU A 148 8.58 3.05 27.75
C LEU A 148 8.87 3.43 26.31
N THR A 149 9.07 2.42 25.49
CA THR A 149 9.11 2.51 24.03
C THR A 149 8.00 1.65 23.44
N PHE A 150 7.55 2.02 22.25
CA PHE A 150 6.43 1.33 21.59
C PHE A 150 6.86 0.85 20.20
N SER A 151 6.41 -0.35 19.84
CA SER A 151 6.66 -0.92 18.52
C SER A 151 5.35 -0.95 17.72
N PRO A 152 5.31 -0.40 16.49
CA PRO A 152 4.17 -0.54 15.61
C PRO A 152 3.85 -2.02 15.36
N HIS A 153 2.56 -2.36 15.37
CA HIS A 153 2.12 -3.69 14.94
C HIS A 153 2.44 -3.89 13.45
N PRO A 154 2.90 -5.08 13.00
CA PRO A 154 3.20 -5.37 11.60
C PRO A 154 2.07 -5.01 10.62
N ALA A 155 0.81 -5.07 11.07
CA ALA A 155 -0.36 -4.66 10.30
C ALA A 155 -0.68 -3.17 10.44
N THR A 156 0.33 -2.30 10.45
CA THR A 156 0.18 -0.84 10.37
C THR A 156 1.00 -0.29 9.21
N ARG A 157 0.47 0.72 8.51
CA ARG A 157 1.19 1.45 7.46
C ARG A 157 0.89 2.94 7.57
N ARG A 158 1.94 3.74 7.73
CA ARG A 158 1.88 5.19 7.79
C ARG A 158 2.24 5.78 6.42
N LEU A 159 1.43 6.71 5.91
CA LEU A 159 1.70 7.42 4.66
C LEU A 159 1.22 8.86 4.73
N ASP A 160 1.84 9.74 3.94
CA ASP A 160 1.37 11.09 3.68
C ASP A 160 0.77 11.16 2.30
N ILE A 161 -0.39 11.79 2.20
CA ILE A 161 -1.06 12.09 0.93
C ILE A 161 -1.15 13.60 0.74
N THR A 162 -1.06 14.04 -0.50
CA THR A 162 -0.99 15.46 -0.85
C THR A 162 -2.32 16.00 -1.38
N THR A 163 -3.33 15.15 -1.46
CA THR A 163 -4.69 15.47 -1.93
C THR A 163 -5.73 14.98 -0.91
N ASN A 164 -7.01 15.19 -1.21
CA ASN A 164 -8.14 14.64 -0.45
C ASN A 164 -8.50 13.20 -0.87
N ALA A 165 -7.51 12.40 -1.27
CA ALA A 165 -7.69 11.02 -1.74
C ALA A 165 -8.41 10.13 -0.72
N ASP A 166 -8.22 10.36 0.58
CA ASP A 166 -8.90 9.64 1.66
C ASP A 166 -10.42 9.85 1.67
N GLU A 167 -10.88 11.06 1.36
CA GLU A 167 -12.30 11.40 1.24
C GLU A 167 -12.90 10.80 -0.02
N ILE A 168 -12.18 10.91 -1.15
CA ILE A 168 -12.60 10.33 -2.42
C ILE A 168 -12.67 8.81 -2.31
N TRP A 169 -11.66 8.17 -1.75
CA TRP A 169 -11.64 6.73 -1.53
C TRP A 169 -12.83 6.27 -0.68
N ARG A 170 -13.11 6.97 0.44
CA ARG A 170 -14.25 6.65 1.32
C ARG A 170 -15.59 6.83 0.63
N ALA A 171 -15.74 7.87 -0.19
CA ALA A 171 -16.96 8.09 -0.95
C ALA A 171 -17.21 6.93 -1.91
N LEU A 172 -16.19 6.55 -2.70
CA LEU A 172 -16.27 5.43 -3.64
C LEU A 172 -16.52 4.08 -2.92
N HIS A 173 -15.86 3.85 -1.79
CA HIS A 173 -16.07 2.64 -0.98
C HIS A 173 -17.51 2.52 -0.47
N ASN A 174 -18.13 3.63 -0.12
CA ASN A 174 -19.50 3.68 0.37
C ASN A 174 -20.56 3.87 -0.75
N ALA A 175 -20.15 3.73 -2.02
CA ALA A 175 -21.00 3.95 -3.21
C ALA A 175 -21.71 5.33 -3.18
N LYS A 176 -20.98 6.36 -2.72
CA LYS A 176 -21.41 7.78 -2.71
C LYS A 176 -20.66 8.55 -3.80
N GLU A 177 -21.25 9.68 -4.19
CA GLU A 177 -20.58 10.63 -5.09
C GLU A 177 -19.31 11.20 -4.41
N PRO A 178 -18.12 11.05 -5.04
CA PRO A 178 -16.89 11.57 -4.47
C PRO A 178 -16.83 13.10 -4.56
N PRO A 179 -16.16 13.76 -3.61
CA PRO A 179 -15.88 15.19 -3.74
C PRO A 179 -14.90 15.45 -4.89
N GLU A 180 -14.85 16.72 -5.34
CA GLU A 180 -13.86 17.15 -6.32
C GLU A 180 -12.43 16.99 -5.75
N PRO A 181 -11.45 16.63 -6.59
CA PRO A 181 -10.06 16.56 -6.19
C PRO A 181 -9.54 17.90 -5.67
N GLU A 182 -8.99 17.90 -4.46
CA GLU A 182 -8.41 19.08 -3.83
C GLU A 182 -6.99 18.79 -3.35
N LYS A 183 -6.16 19.85 -3.35
CA LYS A 183 -4.82 19.83 -2.76
C LYS A 183 -4.84 20.68 -1.49
N PRO A 184 -4.87 20.10 -0.29
CA PRO A 184 -4.78 20.84 0.96
C PRO A 184 -3.44 21.56 1.11
N ASP A 185 -3.40 22.61 1.95
CA ASP A 185 -2.18 23.39 2.20
C ASP A 185 -1.07 22.55 2.85
N GLU A 186 -1.46 21.58 3.68
CA GLU A 186 -0.55 20.62 4.29
C GLU A 186 -0.91 19.18 3.91
N PRO A 187 0.09 18.29 3.78
CA PRO A 187 -0.15 16.87 3.56
C PRO A 187 -1.05 16.28 4.66
N ARG A 188 -1.98 15.43 4.24
CA ARG A 188 -2.82 14.66 5.17
C ARG A 188 -2.07 13.42 5.61
N ARG A 189 -1.98 13.21 6.90
CA ARG A 189 -1.24 12.11 7.52
C ARG A 189 -2.19 10.95 7.74
N VAL A 190 -1.99 9.87 6.98
CA VAL A 190 -2.87 8.70 7.00
C VAL A 190 -2.15 7.55 7.69
N ILE A 191 -2.89 6.79 8.50
CA ILE A 191 -2.44 5.51 9.01
C ILE A 191 -3.47 4.45 8.66
N ALA A 192 -3.02 3.39 7.96
CA ALA A 192 -3.78 2.19 7.74
C ALA A 192 -3.41 1.15 8.81
N TYR A 193 -4.39 0.41 9.29
CA TYR A 193 -4.22 -0.60 10.33
C TYR A 193 -5.31 -1.67 10.21
N ARG A 194 -5.12 -2.77 10.92
CA ARG A 194 -6.10 -3.85 10.96
C ARG A 194 -6.91 -3.76 12.26
N ASP A 195 -8.21 -3.51 12.10
CA ASP A 195 -9.18 -3.42 13.18
C ASP A 195 -10.13 -4.62 13.09
N ASP A 196 -10.18 -5.45 14.13
CA ASP A 196 -10.97 -6.68 14.17
C ASP A 196 -10.84 -7.54 12.89
N GLY A 197 -9.60 -7.71 12.43
CA GLY A 197 -9.29 -8.49 11.21
C GLY A 197 -9.54 -7.77 9.88
N MET A 198 -10.08 -6.57 9.90
CA MET A 198 -10.39 -5.78 8.69
C MET A 198 -9.38 -4.64 8.49
N ALA A 199 -8.85 -4.54 7.27
CA ALA A 199 -8.00 -3.41 6.92
C ALA A 199 -8.83 -2.12 6.84
N THR A 200 -8.41 -1.10 7.56
CA THR A 200 -9.02 0.23 7.58
C THR A 200 -7.95 1.30 7.65
N PHE A 201 -8.34 2.56 7.52
CA PHE A 201 -7.43 3.69 7.69
C PHE A 201 -8.13 4.90 8.31
N ARG A 202 -7.35 5.81 8.88
CA ARG A 202 -7.81 7.12 9.31
C ARG A 202 -6.76 8.21 9.08
N VAL A 203 -7.21 9.45 9.08
CA VAL A 203 -6.31 10.61 9.12
C VAL A 203 -5.92 10.87 10.58
N MET A 204 -4.65 11.19 10.79
CA MET A 204 -4.06 11.57 12.07
C MET A 204 -3.93 13.09 12.16
N ALA A 205 -4.01 13.64 13.37
CA ALA A 205 -3.56 14.99 13.63
C ALA A 205 -2.04 15.10 13.41
N ALA A 206 -1.54 16.32 13.19
CA ALA A 206 -0.12 16.53 12.88
C ALA A 206 0.81 16.07 14.02
N ASP A 207 0.45 16.39 15.24
CA ASP A 207 1.17 15.99 16.44
C ASP A 207 1.01 14.49 16.77
N GLU A 208 -0.14 13.89 16.48
CA GLU A 208 -0.31 12.45 16.57
C GLU A 208 0.61 11.70 15.59
N ALA A 209 0.66 12.15 14.34
CA ALA A 209 1.52 11.53 13.34
C ALA A 209 3.01 11.67 13.69
N MET A 210 3.43 12.84 14.17
CA MET A 210 4.78 13.03 14.68
C MET A 210 5.07 12.07 15.84
N MET A 211 4.16 12.00 16.83
CA MET A 211 4.32 11.11 17.98
C MET A 211 4.39 9.63 17.55
N TRP A 212 3.59 9.24 16.57
CA TRP A 212 3.63 7.88 15.99
C TRP A 212 4.96 7.57 15.30
N ASP A 213 5.42 8.49 14.43
CA ASP A 213 6.64 8.29 13.66
C ASP A 213 7.87 8.21 14.60
N GLU A 214 7.90 9.00 15.66
CA GLU A 214 8.97 8.96 16.66
C GLU A 214 8.87 7.74 17.60
N ALA A 215 7.65 7.31 17.96
CA ALA A 215 7.46 6.06 18.69
C ALA A 215 7.96 4.86 17.89
N ALA A 216 7.70 4.83 16.58
CA ALA A 216 8.21 3.79 15.66
C ALA A 216 9.74 3.79 15.56
N ASN A 217 10.39 4.93 15.82
CA ASN A 217 11.85 5.06 15.91
C ASN A 217 12.42 4.68 17.29
N GLY A 218 11.56 4.25 18.25
CA GLY A 218 11.98 3.81 19.58
C GLY A 218 12.21 4.95 20.56
N VAL A 219 11.69 6.15 20.31
CA VAL A 219 11.75 7.28 21.24
C VAL A 219 10.90 6.98 22.47
N THR A 220 11.40 7.31 23.66
CA THR A 220 10.75 7.01 24.93
C THR A 220 9.51 7.90 25.16
N PHE A 221 8.55 7.37 25.92
CA PHE A 221 7.27 8.03 26.15
C PHE A 221 7.39 9.43 26.76
N SER A 222 8.35 9.65 27.68
CA SER A 222 8.62 11.00 28.24
C SER A 222 8.99 12.00 27.14
N VAL A 223 9.89 11.61 26.24
CA VAL A 223 10.32 12.47 25.13
C VAL A 223 9.18 12.69 24.13
N LEU A 224 8.38 11.68 23.86
CA LEU A 224 7.17 11.82 23.02
C LEU A 224 6.20 12.85 23.60
N CYS A 225 5.99 12.85 24.93
CA CYS A 225 5.16 13.85 25.59
C CYS A 225 5.74 15.27 25.46
N GLU A 226 7.08 15.42 25.61
CA GLU A 226 7.75 16.72 25.41
C GLU A 226 7.60 17.23 23.98
N MET A 227 7.67 16.33 22.99
CA MET A 227 7.49 16.70 21.59
C MET A 227 6.04 17.12 21.30
N VAL A 228 5.04 16.44 21.88
CA VAL A 228 3.62 16.84 21.76
C VAL A 228 3.38 18.21 22.39
N ALA A 229 4.13 18.58 23.44
CA ALA A 229 4.03 19.90 24.08
C ALA A 229 4.39 21.06 23.15
N MET A 230 5.21 20.82 22.12
CA MET A 230 5.51 21.82 21.09
C MET A 230 4.28 22.22 20.25
N PHE A 231 3.27 21.37 20.20
CA PHE A 231 2.01 21.60 19.47
C PHE A 231 0.87 22.06 20.40
N ALA A 232 0.75 21.45 21.57
CA ALA A 232 -0.40 21.61 22.46
C ALA A 232 -0.12 22.50 23.68
N GLY A 233 1.16 22.83 23.94
CA GLY A 233 1.60 23.46 25.21
C GLY A 233 1.81 22.42 26.32
N GLU A 234 2.61 22.82 27.34
CA GLU A 234 3.04 21.92 28.42
C GLU A 234 1.88 21.34 29.25
N ASP A 235 0.84 22.13 29.46
CA ASP A 235 -0.29 21.75 30.34
C ASP A 235 -1.19 20.68 29.70
N GLU A 236 -1.37 20.71 28.36
CA GLU A 236 -2.26 19.79 27.62
C GLU A 236 -1.54 18.54 27.06
N ALA A 237 -0.22 18.62 26.89
CA ALA A 237 0.56 17.59 26.22
C ALA A 237 0.44 16.20 26.86
N PRO A 238 0.51 16.03 28.21
CA PRO A 238 0.43 14.70 28.81
C PRO A 238 -0.92 14.01 28.55
N ALA A 239 -2.01 14.76 28.68
CA ALA A 239 -3.36 14.24 28.43
C ALA A 239 -3.55 13.89 26.96
N ARG A 240 -3.00 14.70 26.05
CA ARG A 240 -3.10 14.53 24.61
C ARG A 240 -2.28 13.33 24.14
N ALA A 241 -1.03 13.19 24.58
CA ALA A 241 -0.18 12.04 24.31
C ALA A 241 -0.79 10.72 24.86
N ALA A 242 -1.34 10.75 26.08
CA ALA A 242 -2.04 9.61 26.65
C ALA A 242 -3.29 9.24 25.84
N GLY A 243 -4.03 10.24 25.33
CA GLY A 243 -5.18 10.02 24.45
C GLY A 243 -4.81 9.33 23.13
N TYR A 244 -3.71 9.74 22.50
CA TYR A 244 -3.19 9.07 21.31
C TYR A 244 -2.78 7.62 21.59
N LEU A 245 -2.01 7.41 22.65
CA LEU A 245 -1.60 6.06 23.07
C LEU A 245 -2.82 5.16 23.34
N GLN A 246 -3.83 5.67 24.04
CA GLN A 246 -5.07 4.94 24.28
C GLN A 246 -5.79 4.59 22.96
N GLY A 247 -5.83 5.50 22.00
CA GLY A 247 -6.40 5.25 20.68
C GLY A 247 -5.64 4.16 19.92
N TRP A 248 -4.31 4.17 19.97
CA TRP A 248 -3.47 3.15 19.34
C TRP A 248 -3.66 1.77 19.94
N LEU A 249 -3.72 1.70 21.29
CA LEU A 249 -4.00 0.44 22.00
C LEU A 249 -5.39 -0.11 21.67
N GLY A 250 -6.42 0.78 21.73
CA GLY A 250 -7.80 0.38 21.44
C GLY A 250 -8.01 -0.11 20.01
N SER A 251 -7.15 0.32 19.09
CA SER A 251 -7.18 -0.09 17.68
C SER A 251 -6.16 -1.21 17.34
N GLY A 252 -5.48 -1.79 18.32
CA GLY A 252 -4.51 -2.87 18.09
C GLY A 252 -3.31 -2.46 17.22
N MET A 253 -2.93 -1.18 17.26
CA MET A 253 -1.88 -0.65 16.38
C MET A 253 -0.47 -0.87 16.91
N LEU A 254 -0.31 -1.28 18.18
CA LEU A 254 0.97 -1.53 18.83
C LEU A 254 1.19 -3.01 19.08
N ALA A 255 2.41 -3.50 18.83
CA ALA A 255 2.81 -4.86 19.14
C ALA A 255 3.28 -4.98 20.60
N ASN A 256 2.95 -6.12 21.23
CA ASN A 256 3.52 -6.53 22.50
C ASN A 256 4.86 -7.22 22.19
N SER A 257 5.98 -6.59 22.55
CA SER A 257 7.37 -7.02 22.26
C SER A 257 8.02 -7.74 23.44
#